data_2d7146ff9f2cca7d1b7245879140aadf
#
_entry.id   2d7146ff9f2cca7d1b7245879140aadf
#
_cell.length_a   1.000
_cell.length_b   1.000
_cell.length_c   1.000
_cell.angle_alpha   90.00
_cell.angle_beta   90.00
_cell.angle_gamma   90.00
#
_symmetry.space_group_name_H-M   'P 1'
#
loop_
_entity.id
_entity.type
_entity.pdbx_description
1 polymer ?
#
loop_
_entity_poly.entity_id
_entity_poly.type
_entity_poly.pdbx_seq_one_letter_code
_entity_poly.pdbx_strand_id
1 'polypeptide(L)'
;MADRYGYIATEDLGVCVTAFFKMAFGLDLVKMNVSIEALLADNNRRLEYFLKDKGMSRASHPVNPIRVQALNLFAKSKSKEDLDKGMEELIAILLKVGDCEQDEYTAKFIASAGLIVANADDNIAKDEIDLIISQLASLKIFPRQFLDEIAKGDVMETFNDAVTNLLRINPGMRDGMLRYMIAIVMSDKIIAKDEVELLYNFGESIGLSKIEVAYAIVESIQQSYVPSLDAIC
;
A
#
# COMPACT_ATOMS: atom_id res chain seq x y z
N MET A 1 -10.86 -16.32 -1.11
CA MET A 1 -12.07 -17.13 -1.39
C MET A 1 -11.74 -18.56 -1.79
N ALA A 2 -10.87 -18.83 -2.77
CA ALA A 2 -10.52 -20.19 -3.20
C ALA A 2 -10.08 -21.13 -2.06
N ASP A 3 -9.27 -20.64 -1.11
CA ASP A 3 -8.76 -21.44 0.01
C ASP A 3 -9.87 -21.95 0.92
N ARG A 4 -10.94 -21.15 1.14
CA ARG A 4 -12.10 -21.56 1.93
C ARG A 4 -12.91 -22.66 1.25
N TYR A 5 -13.03 -22.62 -0.08
CA TYR A 5 -13.66 -23.71 -0.85
C TYR A 5 -12.85 -25.00 -0.75
N GLY A 6 -11.51 -24.92 -0.75
CA GLY A 6 -10.65 -26.07 -0.51
C GLY A 6 -10.92 -26.71 0.86
N TYR A 7 -11.06 -25.90 1.90
CA TYR A 7 -11.40 -26.39 3.24
C TYR A 7 -12.83 -26.98 3.30
N ILE A 8 -13.82 -26.31 2.70
CA ILE A 8 -15.20 -26.84 2.65
C ILE A 8 -15.24 -28.20 1.95
N ALA A 9 -14.42 -28.39 0.91
CA ALA A 9 -14.39 -29.64 0.15
C ALA A 9 -13.67 -30.79 0.89
N THR A 10 -12.68 -30.46 1.72
CA THR A 10 -11.87 -31.46 2.45
C THR A 10 -12.32 -31.68 3.88
N GLU A 11 -12.97 -30.69 4.48
CA GLU A 11 -13.31 -30.59 5.91
C GLU A 11 -12.08 -30.80 6.83
N ASP A 12 -10.88 -30.66 6.29
CA ASP A 12 -9.62 -30.93 6.98
C ASP A 12 -8.64 -29.75 6.83
N LEU A 13 -8.48 -29.00 7.93
CA LEU A 13 -7.54 -27.89 8.01
C LEU A 13 -6.09 -28.35 7.78
N GLY A 14 -5.74 -29.54 8.26
CA GLY A 14 -4.40 -30.11 8.14
C GLY A 14 -4.03 -30.35 6.66
N VAL A 15 -4.94 -30.90 5.89
CA VAL A 15 -4.75 -31.10 4.43
C VAL A 15 -4.51 -29.75 3.75
N CYS A 16 -5.33 -28.75 4.05
CA CYS A 16 -5.20 -27.42 3.45
C CYS A 16 -3.89 -26.73 3.84
N VAL A 17 -3.53 -26.74 5.11
CA VAL A 17 -2.27 -26.14 5.61
C VAL A 17 -1.06 -26.86 5.00
N THR A 18 -1.08 -28.19 4.95
CA THR A 18 -0.03 -28.99 4.31
C THR A 18 0.14 -28.63 2.84
N ALA A 19 -0.96 -28.39 2.11
CA ALA A 19 -0.91 -27.98 0.70
C ALA A 19 -0.20 -26.62 0.53
N PHE A 20 -0.43 -25.64 1.41
CA PHE A 20 0.29 -24.35 1.37
C PHE A 20 1.79 -24.52 1.57
N PHE A 21 2.19 -25.32 2.55
CA PHE A 21 3.61 -25.59 2.81
C PHE A 21 4.26 -26.37 1.67
N LYS A 22 3.56 -27.35 1.10
CA LYS A 22 4.02 -28.09 -0.06
C LYS A 22 4.24 -27.19 -1.28
N MET A 23 3.30 -26.28 -1.54
CA MET A 23 3.44 -25.29 -2.62
C MET A 23 4.61 -24.33 -2.38
N ALA A 24 4.85 -23.92 -1.12
CA ALA A 24 5.91 -22.97 -0.79
C ALA A 24 7.31 -23.60 -0.83
N PHE A 25 7.47 -24.85 -0.43
CA PHE A 25 8.77 -25.48 -0.20
C PHE A 25 9.01 -26.73 -1.05
N GLY A 26 8.01 -27.24 -1.75
CA GLY A 26 8.13 -28.49 -2.50
C GLY A 26 8.29 -29.75 -1.64
N LEU A 27 8.14 -29.64 -0.31
CA LEU A 27 8.40 -30.72 0.65
C LEU A 27 7.15 -31.57 0.91
N ASP A 28 7.33 -32.88 1.06
CA ASP A 28 6.31 -33.81 1.48
C ASP A 28 6.31 -33.89 3.03
N LEU A 29 5.48 -33.05 3.66
CA LEU A 29 5.44 -32.92 5.12
C LEU A 29 4.89 -34.18 5.82
N VAL A 30 4.11 -35.00 5.13
CA VAL A 30 3.63 -36.29 5.66
C VAL A 30 4.83 -37.23 5.88
N LYS A 31 5.76 -37.27 4.91
CA LYS A 31 6.99 -38.08 5.05
C LYS A 31 7.95 -37.53 6.09
N MET A 32 7.85 -36.24 6.41
CA MET A 32 8.71 -35.59 7.41
C MET A 32 8.12 -35.68 8.84
N ASN A 33 6.94 -36.27 9.03
CA ASN A 33 6.25 -36.43 10.32
C ASN A 33 6.12 -35.09 11.09
N VAL A 34 5.77 -34.02 10.39
CA VAL A 34 5.57 -32.67 10.97
C VAL A 34 4.13 -32.51 11.40
N SER A 35 3.89 -32.12 12.66
CA SER A 35 2.52 -31.91 13.16
C SER A 35 1.90 -30.60 12.61
N ILE A 36 0.58 -30.59 12.46
CA ILE A 36 -0.17 -29.40 12.01
C ILE A 36 -0.02 -28.26 13.00
N GLU A 37 0.00 -28.56 14.30
CA GLU A 37 0.21 -27.56 15.36
C GLU A 37 1.58 -26.88 15.22
N ALA A 38 2.63 -27.65 14.92
CA ALA A 38 3.96 -27.10 14.69
C ALA A 38 3.98 -26.22 13.43
N LEU A 39 3.27 -26.60 12.36
CA LEU A 39 3.15 -25.79 11.14
C LEU A 39 2.40 -24.48 11.39
N LEU A 40 1.31 -24.52 12.15
CA LEU A 40 0.56 -23.31 12.52
C LEU A 40 1.36 -22.39 13.43
N ALA A 41 2.12 -22.94 14.38
CA ALA A 41 3.02 -22.17 15.24
C ALA A 41 4.17 -21.51 14.43
N ASP A 42 4.76 -22.24 13.49
CA ASP A 42 5.76 -21.70 12.58
C ASP A 42 5.17 -20.61 11.65
N ASN A 43 3.94 -20.83 11.17
CA ASN A 43 3.22 -19.84 10.38
C ASN A 43 3.02 -18.53 11.15
N ASN A 44 2.65 -18.57 12.42
CA ASN A 44 2.47 -17.37 13.24
C ASN A 44 3.80 -16.62 13.41
N ARG A 45 4.92 -17.32 13.66
CA ARG A 45 6.25 -16.72 13.73
C ARG A 45 6.65 -16.05 12.39
N ARG A 46 6.33 -16.70 11.28
CA ARG A 46 6.57 -16.13 9.93
C ARG A 46 5.70 -14.93 9.67
N LEU A 47 4.44 -14.96 10.09
CA LEU A 47 3.55 -13.82 9.98
C LEU A 47 4.10 -12.61 10.75
N GLU A 48 4.57 -12.79 11.98
CA GLU A 48 5.23 -11.73 12.77
C GLU A 48 6.48 -11.19 12.07
N TYR A 49 7.30 -12.08 11.47
CA TYR A 49 8.47 -11.66 10.70
C TYR A 49 8.06 -10.84 9.46
N PHE A 50 7.08 -11.32 8.70
CA PHE A 50 6.60 -10.63 7.52
C PHE A 50 5.95 -9.27 7.81
N LEU A 51 5.33 -9.12 8.97
CA LEU A 51 4.80 -7.81 9.39
C LEU A 51 5.91 -6.76 9.62
N LYS A 52 7.15 -7.21 9.83
CA LYS A 52 8.34 -6.36 9.96
C LYS A 52 9.06 -6.13 8.63
N ASP A 53 8.83 -6.97 7.64
CA ASP A 53 9.52 -6.93 6.34
C ASP A 53 8.64 -6.24 5.27
N LYS A 54 9.07 -5.05 4.85
CA LYS A 54 8.40 -4.24 3.81
C LYS A 54 8.38 -4.88 2.42
N GLY A 55 9.14 -5.97 2.19
CA GLY A 55 9.19 -6.69 0.91
C GLY A 55 7.84 -7.27 0.46
N MET A 56 6.90 -7.46 1.38
CA MET A 56 5.57 -8.03 1.11
C MET A 56 4.62 -7.11 0.35
N SER A 57 4.82 -5.80 0.40
CA SER A 57 3.96 -4.81 -0.26
C SER A 57 3.89 -4.99 -1.79
N ARG A 58 4.88 -5.67 -2.39
CA ARG A 58 4.96 -5.94 -3.83
C ARG A 58 4.28 -7.24 -4.27
N ALA A 59 3.75 -8.03 -3.35
CA ALA A 59 3.08 -9.28 -3.70
C ALA A 59 1.70 -9.02 -4.32
N SER A 60 1.45 -9.56 -5.51
CA SER A 60 0.15 -9.46 -6.19
C SER A 60 -0.97 -10.26 -5.50
N HIS A 61 -0.61 -11.17 -4.60
CA HIS A 61 -1.53 -11.98 -3.80
C HIS A 61 -1.06 -12.04 -2.34
N PRO A 62 -1.98 -12.22 -1.38
CA PRO A 62 -1.60 -12.44 0.01
C PRO A 62 -0.64 -13.61 0.12
N VAL A 63 0.47 -13.42 0.84
CA VAL A 63 1.46 -14.47 1.04
C VAL A 63 0.91 -15.62 1.87
N ASN A 64 1.52 -16.80 1.75
CA ASN A 64 1.04 -18.01 2.39
C ASN A 64 0.78 -17.87 3.90
N PRO A 65 1.61 -17.22 4.72
CA PRO A 65 1.31 -17.03 6.14
C PRO A 65 -0.02 -16.33 6.42
N ILE A 66 -0.38 -15.32 5.64
CA ILE A 66 -1.67 -14.61 5.76
C ILE A 66 -2.81 -15.53 5.35
N ARG A 67 -2.66 -16.26 4.24
CA ARG A 67 -3.67 -17.19 3.73
C ARG A 67 -3.95 -18.32 4.73
N VAL A 68 -2.88 -18.90 5.31
CA VAL A 68 -2.99 -19.94 6.34
C VAL A 68 -3.69 -19.40 7.59
N GLN A 69 -3.37 -18.19 8.03
CA GLN A 69 -4.04 -17.60 9.21
C GLN A 69 -5.51 -17.32 8.94
N ALA A 70 -5.85 -16.75 7.78
CA ALA A 70 -7.24 -16.51 7.39
C ALA A 70 -8.04 -17.81 7.27
N LEU A 71 -7.42 -18.89 6.79
CA LEU A 71 -8.05 -20.21 6.72
C LEU A 71 -8.23 -20.84 8.10
N ASN A 72 -7.25 -20.71 8.98
CA ASN A 72 -7.33 -21.16 10.37
C ASN A 72 -8.46 -20.45 11.14
N LEU A 73 -8.61 -19.14 10.96
CA LEU A 73 -9.73 -18.36 11.48
C LEU A 73 -11.07 -18.92 10.95
N PHE A 74 -11.17 -19.13 9.63
CA PHE A 74 -12.38 -19.66 9.02
C PHE A 74 -12.76 -21.05 9.56
N ALA A 75 -11.78 -21.94 9.72
CA ALA A 75 -12.00 -23.30 10.19
C ALA A 75 -12.40 -23.38 11.69
N LYS A 76 -11.93 -22.42 12.50
CA LYS A 76 -12.13 -22.43 13.96
C LYS A 76 -13.27 -21.53 14.45
N SER A 77 -13.74 -20.59 13.64
CA SER A 77 -14.83 -19.70 14.02
C SER A 77 -16.14 -20.46 14.19
N LYS A 78 -16.85 -20.17 15.29
CA LYS A 78 -18.11 -20.82 15.64
C LYS A 78 -19.33 -20.10 15.09
N SER A 79 -19.17 -18.81 14.73
CA SER A 79 -20.21 -17.98 14.16
C SER A 79 -19.63 -17.07 13.08
N LYS A 80 -20.50 -16.42 12.32
CA LYS A 80 -20.09 -15.40 11.33
C LYS A 80 -19.44 -14.20 12.01
N GLU A 81 -20.01 -13.75 13.12
CA GLU A 81 -19.53 -12.60 13.91
C GLU A 81 -18.11 -12.87 14.45
N ASP A 82 -17.86 -14.10 14.91
CA ASP A 82 -16.56 -14.54 15.41
C ASP A 82 -15.50 -14.52 14.27
N LEU A 83 -15.91 -15.00 13.08
CA LEU A 83 -15.06 -14.95 11.89
C LEU A 83 -14.77 -13.52 11.47
N ASP A 84 -15.79 -12.69 11.35
CA ASP A 84 -15.67 -11.31 10.89
C ASP A 84 -14.75 -10.53 11.83
N LYS A 85 -14.91 -10.65 13.15
CA LYS A 85 -14.01 -10.06 14.14
C LYS A 85 -12.56 -10.52 13.99
N GLY A 86 -12.32 -11.83 13.87
CA GLY A 86 -10.97 -12.36 13.68
C GLY A 86 -10.33 -11.90 12.36
N MET A 87 -11.12 -11.75 11.30
CA MET A 87 -10.65 -11.22 10.03
C MET A 87 -10.35 -9.72 10.10
N GLU A 88 -11.16 -8.93 10.82
CA GLU A 88 -10.90 -7.50 11.08
C GLU A 88 -9.60 -7.32 11.87
N GLU A 89 -9.38 -8.12 12.92
CA GLU A 89 -8.13 -8.12 13.69
C GLU A 89 -6.92 -8.44 12.80
N LEU A 90 -7.02 -9.47 11.95
CA LEU A 90 -5.95 -9.84 11.01
C LEU A 90 -5.68 -8.70 10.01
N ILE A 91 -6.71 -8.09 9.46
CA ILE A 91 -6.60 -6.96 8.54
C ILE A 91 -5.98 -5.74 9.26
N ALA A 92 -6.42 -5.43 10.48
CA ALA A 92 -5.87 -4.33 11.27
C ALA A 92 -4.37 -4.51 11.55
N ILE A 93 -3.91 -5.75 11.81
CA ILE A 93 -2.49 -6.06 11.94
C ILE A 93 -1.76 -5.80 10.63
N LEU A 94 -2.34 -6.20 9.49
CA LEU A 94 -1.75 -6.04 8.16
C LEU A 94 -1.75 -4.57 7.68
N LEU A 95 -2.71 -3.78 8.13
CA LEU A 95 -2.77 -2.34 7.85
C LEU A 95 -1.77 -1.51 8.69
N LYS A 96 -1.28 -2.06 9.81
CA LYS A 96 -0.20 -1.46 10.62
C LYS A 96 1.19 -1.58 9.99
N VAL A 97 1.28 -1.62 8.67
CA VAL A 97 2.56 -1.71 7.98
C VAL A 97 3.29 -0.38 8.08
N GLY A 98 4.42 -0.40 8.70
CA GLY A 98 5.30 0.71 9.01
C GLY A 98 5.58 0.72 10.51
N ASP A 99 6.75 0.20 10.91
CA ASP A 99 7.16 0.20 12.34
C ASP A 99 7.55 1.61 12.82
N CYS A 100 7.49 2.63 11.96
CA CYS A 100 7.84 3.98 12.34
C CYS A 100 6.76 5.01 11.97
N GLU A 101 6.66 6.01 12.81
CA GLU A 101 5.75 7.15 12.65
C GLU A 101 5.88 7.81 11.26
N GLN A 102 7.08 7.88 10.73
CA GLN A 102 7.34 8.44 9.39
C GLN A 102 6.62 7.67 8.27
N ASP A 103 6.64 6.34 8.31
CA ASP A 103 5.99 5.51 7.27
C ASP A 103 4.46 5.68 7.30
N GLU A 104 3.89 5.82 8.50
CA GLU A 104 2.45 6.05 8.65
C GLU A 104 2.03 7.39 8.05
N TYR A 105 2.76 8.47 8.39
CA TYR A 105 2.48 9.79 7.82
C TYR A 105 2.82 9.86 6.33
N THR A 106 3.84 9.13 5.86
CA THR A 106 4.13 9.02 4.42
C THR A 106 2.96 8.37 3.67
N ALA A 107 2.38 7.29 4.20
CA ALA A 107 1.23 6.66 3.57
C ALA A 107 0.00 7.58 3.57
N LYS A 108 -0.27 8.29 4.69
CA LYS A 108 -1.34 9.29 4.76
C LYS A 108 -1.15 10.42 3.76
N PHE A 109 0.08 10.93 3.65
CA PHE A 109 0.43 11.96 2.67
C PHE A 109 0.22 11.48 1.24
N ILE A 110 0.75 10.30 0.87
CA ILE A 110 0.59 9.74 -0.48
C ILE A 110 -0.89 9.60 -0.85
N ALA A 111 -1.73 9.07 0.06
CA ALA A 111 -3.14 8.89 -0.20
C ALA A 111 -3.89 10.23 -0.31
N SER A 112 -3.73 11.12 0.67
CA SER A 112 -4.48 12.38 0.73
C SER A 112 -4.02 13.38 -0.33
N ALA A 113 -2.70 13.57 -0.50
CA ALA A 113 -2.14 14.44 -1.53
C ALA A 113 -2.54 13.95 -2.94
N GLY A 114 -2.48 12.62 -3.15
CA GLY A 114 -2.92 12.03 -4.40
C GLY A 114 -4.38 12.33 -4.72
N LEU A 115 -5.27 12.13 -3.76
CA LEU A 115 -6.70 12.43 -3.94
C LEU A 115 -6.96 13.94 -4.16
N ILE A 116 -6.23 14.83 -3.48
CA ILE A 116 -6.36 16.29 -3.66
C ILE A 116 -5.94 16.70 -5.06
N VAL A 117 -4.80 16.19 -5.56
CA VAL A 117 -4.32 16.49 -6.91
C VAL A 117 -5.27 15.93 -7.96
N ALA A 118 -5.61 14.64 -7.85
CA ALA A 118 -6.51 13.98 -8.80
C ALA A 118 -7.92 14.58 -8.85
N ASN A 119 -8.32 15.36 -7.84
CA ASN A 119 -9.62 16.05 -7.83
C ASN A 119 -9.49 17.56 -8.15
N ALA A 120 -8.31 18.05 -8.47
CA ALA A 120 -8.09 19.49 -8.64
C ALA A 120 -8.77 20.06 -9.89
N ASP A 121 -8.94 19.25 -10.93
CA ASP A 121 -9.60 19.60 -12.18
C ASP A 121 -11.03 18.99 -12.32
N ASP A 122 -11.60 18.45 -11.23
CA ASP A 122 -12.88 17.75 -11.19
C ASP A 122 -12.94 16.46 -12.07
N ASN A 123 -11.79 15.93 -12.49
CA ASN A 123 -11.71 14.75 -13.36
C ASN A 123 -10.62 13.77 -12.91
N ILE A 124 -10.98 12.82 -12.08
CA ILE A 124 -10.04 11.81 -11.56
C ILE A 124 -9.69 10.80 -12.65
N ALA A 125 -8.49 10.89 -13.19
CA ALA A 125 -7.99 9.96 -14.20
C ALA A 125 -7.58 8.61 -13.58
N LYS A 126 -7.73 7.54 -14.39
CA LYS A 126 -7.34 6.19 -13.95
C LYS A 126 -5.83 6.11 -13.67
N ASP A 127 -5.01 6.75 -14.49
CA ASP A 127 -3.55 6.71 -14.38
C ASP A 127 -3.07 7.36 -13.09
N GLU A 128 -3.77 8.40 -12.60
CA GLU A 128 -3.51 9.03 -11.29
C GLU A 128 -3.78 8.06 -10.14
N ILE A 129 -4.95 7.40 -10.16
CA ILE A 129 -5.29 6.39 -9.13
C ILE A 129 -4.32 5.21 -9.16
N ASP A 130 -3.93 4.73 -10.33
CA ASP A 130 -2.97 3.63 -10.47
C ASP A 130 -1.59 4.05 -9.94
N LEU A 131 -1.17 5.30 -10.14
CA LEU A 131 0.07 5.84 -9.57
C LEU A 131 -0.01 5.91 -8.03
N ILE A 132 -1.08 6.45 -7.46
CA ILE A 132 -1.28 6.53 -6.01
C ILE A 132 -1.21 5.13 -5.40
N ILE A 133 -1.93 4.16 -5.97
CA ILE A 133 -1.95 2.77 -5.51
C ILE A 133 -0.55 2.14 -5.61
N SER A 134 0.20 2.40 -6.69
CA SER A 134 1.55 1.87 -6.87
C SER A 134 2.52 2.39 -5.80
N GLN A 135 2.43 3.66 -5.44
CA GLN A 135 3.24 4.27 -4.39
C GLN A 135 2.85 3.73 -2.99
N LEU A 136 1.56 3.61 -2.72
CA LEU A 136 1.07 3.01 -1.47
C LEU A 136 1.45 1.53 -1.34
N ALA A 137 1.56 0.79 -2.44
CA ALA A 137 1.96 -0.61 -2.44
C ALA A 137 3.36 -0.85 -1.87
N SER A 138 4.22 0.16 -1.85
CA SER A 138 5.52 0.10 -1.17
C SER A 138 5.44 0.21 0.36
N LEU A 139 4.32 0.71 0.89
CA LEU A 139 4.12 1.02 2.31
C LEU A 139 2.99 0.22 2.94
N LYS A 140 1.94 -0.13 2.19
CA LYS A 140 0.73 -0.80 2.69
C LYS A 140 0.42 -2.07 1.90
N ILE A 141 0.01 -3.12 2.59
CA ILE A 141 -0.34 -4.42 1.96
C ILE A 141 -1.66 -4.32 1.18
N PHE A 142 -2.59 -3.48 1.66
CA PHE A 142 -3.88 -3.23 1.01
C PHE A 142 -4.00 -1.76 0.59
N PRO A 143 -3.24 -1.32 -0.42
CA PRO A 143 -3.17 0.09 -0.78
C PRO A 143 -4.52 0.67 -1.21
N ARG A 144 -5.35 -0.11 -1.91
CA ARG A 144 -6.66 0.33 -2.36
C ARG A 144 -7.62 0.53 -1.19
N GLN A 145 -7.69 -0.41 -0.26
CA GLN A 145 -8.53 -0.29 0.94
C GLN A 145 -8.10 0.91 1.79
N PHE A 146 -6.81 1.13 1.94
CA PHE A 146 -6.27 2.29 2.66
C PHE A 146 -6.67 3.60 1.97
N LEU A 147 -6.54 3.67 0.64
CA LEU A 147 -6.98 4.83 -0.14
C LEU A 147 -8.48 5.09 0.02
N ASP A 148 -9.30 4.03 -0.05
CA ASP A 148 -10.75 4.12 0.12
C ASP A 148 -11.14 4.61 1.54
N GLU A 149 -10.39 4.24 2.58
CA GLU A 149 -10.58 4.72 3.95
C GLU A 149 -10.26 6.21 4.08
N ILE A 150 -9.13 6.65 3.52
CA ILE A 150 -8.77 8.08 3.51
C ILE A 150 -9.84 8.90 2.74
N ALA A 151 -10.30 8.39 1.59
CA ALA A 151 -11.31 9.07 0.78
C ALA A 151 -12.70 9.23 1.47
N LYS A 152 -13.02 8.37 2.44
CA LYS A 152 -14.25 8.45 3.24
C LYS A 152 -14.15 9.45 4.41
N GLY A 153 -12.93 9.78 4.82
CA GLY A 153 -12.66 10.72 5.91
C GLY A 153 -12.52 12.17 5.43
N ASP A 154 -12.00 13.01 6.30
CA ASP A 154 -11.56 14.36 5.92
C ASP A 154 -10.16 14.30 5.29
N VAL A 155 -10.13 14.34 3.95
CA VAL A 155 -8.91 14.26 3.16
C VAL A 155 -7.98 15.44 3.44
N MET A 156 -8.53 16.66 3.63
CA MET A 156 -7.74 17.86 3.89
C MET A 156 -7.14 17.85 5.29
N GLU A 157 -7.89 17.41 6.29
CA GLU A 157 -7.36 17.23 7.65
C GLU A 157 -6.25 16.20 7.67
N THR A 158 -6.45 15.05 7.03
CA THR A 158 -5.44 13.99 6.91
C THR A 158 -4.17 14.48 6.20
N PHE A 159 -4.32 15.26 5.14
CA PHE A 159 -3.21 15.86 4.40
C PHE A 159 -2.41 16.82 5.28
N ASN A 160 -3.07 17.76 5.95
CA ASN A 160 -2.42 18.77 6.79
C ASN A 160 -1.70 18.12 7.99
N ASP A 161 -2.31 17.11 8.61
CA ASP A 161 -1.70 16.32 9.69
C ASP A 161 -0.44 15.59 9.18
N ALA A 162 -0.54 14.95 8.03
CA ALA A 162 0.59 14.23 7.44
C ALA A 162 1.75 15.16 7.08
N VAL A 163 1.48 16.29 6.41
CA VAL A 163 2.50 17.29 6.05
C VAL A 163 3.20 17.82 7.30
N THR A 164 2.43 18.23 8.31
CA THR A 164 2.97 18.79 9.55
C THR A 164 3.90 17.79 10.25
N ASN A 165 3.48 16.55 10.40
CA ASN A 165 4.25 15.53 11.09
C ASN A 165 5.47 15.08 10.29
N LEU A 166 5.36 14.94 8.97
CA LEU A 166 6.50 14.58 8.12
C LEU A 166 7.59 15.66 8.19
N LEU A 167 7.22 16.94 8.11
CA LEU A 167 8.19 18.03 8.22
C LEU A 167 8.79 18.16 9.61
N ARG A 168 8.04 17.80 10.66
CA ARG A 168 8.55 17.71 12.04
C ARG A 168 9.60 16.60 12.18
N ILE A 169 9.35 15.43 11.57
CA ILE A 169 10.24 14.26 11.63
C ILE A 169 11.47 14.48 10.74
N ASN A 170 11.28 14.95 9.53
CA ASN A 170 12.34 15.15 8.55
C ASN A 170 12.04 16.34 7.62
N PRO A 171 12.57 17.54 7.94
CA PRO A 171 12.40 18.72 7.07
C PRO A 171 12.94 18.56 5.63
N GLY A 172 13.83 17.59 5.39
CA GLY A 172 14.37 17.29 4.06
C GLY A 172 13.38 16.63 3.12
N MET A 173 12.18 16.24 3.59
CA MET A 173 11.16 15.62 2.74
C MET A 173 10.43 16.60 1.81
N ARG A 174 10.61 17.93 1.97
CA ARG A 174 9.90 18.95 1.18
C ARG A 174 9.96 18.70 -0.33
N ASP A 175 11.16 18.52 -0.85
CA ASP A 175 11.38 18.28 -2.28
C ASP A 175 10.70 16.99 -2.75
N GLY A 176 10.83 15.89 -1.97
CA GLY A 176 10.19 14.63 -2.29
C GLY A 176 8.65 14.70 -2.28
N MET A 177 8.08 15.45 -1.35
CA MET A 177 6.63 15.67 -1.27
C MET A 177 6.12 16.46 -2.49
N LEU A 178 6.81 17.53 -2.86
CA LEU A 178 6.47 18.31 -4.06
C LEU A 178 6.60 17.48 -5.33
N ARG A 179 7.69 16.72 -5.49
CA ARG A 179 7.91 15.86 -6.66
C ARG A 179 6.86 14.75 -6.78
N TYR A 180 6.38 14.22 -5.67
CA TYR A 180 5.28 13.25 -5.69
C TYR A 180 3.99 13.88 -6.25
N MET A 181 3.60 15.07 -5.80
CA MET A 181 2.43 15.77 -6.33
C MET A 181 2.59 16.11 -7.82
N ILE A 182 3.79 16.57 -8.24
CA ILE A 182 4.10 16.80 -9.66
C ILE A 182 3.95 15.50 -10.47
N ALA A 183 4.40 14.36 -9.93
CA ALA A 183 4.31 13.08 -10.64
C ALA A 183 2.85 12.66 -10.88
N ILE A 184 1.92 12.99 -9.96
CA ILE A 184 0.49 12.73 -10.17
C ILE A 184 -0.05 13.64 -11.27
N VAL A 185 0.16 14.96 -11.17
CA VAL A 185 -0.22 15.93 -12.21
C VAL A 185 0.25 15.51 -13.61
N MET A 186 1.41 14.89 -13.70
CA MET A 186 1.98 14.46 -14.98
C MET A 186 1.55 13.07 -15.45
N SER A 187 0.81 12.32 -14.63
CA SER A 187 0.54 10.90 -14.90
C SER A 187 -0.37 10.68 -16.11
N ASP A 188 -1.33 11.56 -16.34
CA ASP A 188 -2.25 11.53 -17.48
C ASP A 188 -1.76 12.32 -18.69
N LYS A 189 -0.57 13.02 -18.57
CA LYS A 189 0.06 13.86 -19.59
C LYS A 189 -0.70 15.13 -19.94
N ILE A 190 -1.66 15.52 -19.14
CA ILE A 190 -2.42 16.76 -19.22
C ILE A 190 -2.10 17.56 -17.96
N ILE A 191 -1.66 18.80 -18.11
CA ILE A 191 -1.36 19.67 -16.97
C ILE A 191 -2.41 20.78 -16.95
N ALA A 192 -3.35 20.68 -16.03
CA ALA A 192 -4.38 21.69 -15.85
C ALA A 192 -3.85 22.92 -15.10
N LYS A 193 -4.47 24.08 -15.33
CA LYS A 193 -4.06 25.32 -14.66
C LYS A 193 -4.25 25.22 -13.14
N ASP A 194 -5.32 24.60 -12.70
CA ASP A 194 -5.67 24.50 -11.28
C ASP A 194 -4.71 23.57 -10.53
N GLU A 195 -4.20 22.53 -11.19
CA GLU A 195 -3.15 21.66 -10.67
C GLU A 195 -1.82 22.41 -10.50
N VAL A 196 -1.45 23.23 -11.46
CA VAL A 196 -0.23 24.06 -11.37
C VAL A 196 -0.36 25.06 -10.21
N GLU A 197 -1.52 25.69 -10.04
CA GLU A 197 -1.79 26.61 -8.93
C GLU A 197 -1.72 25.87 -7.59
N LEU A 198 -2.26 24.65 -7.51
CA LEU A 198 -2.16 23.78 -6.33
C LEU A 198 -0.71 23.47 -5.98
N LEU A 199 0.14 23.13 -6.97
CA LEU A 199 1.57 22.86 -6.74
C LEU A 199 2.31 24.08 -6.18
N TYR A 200 2.03 25.29 -6.69
CA TYR A 200 2.63 26.51 -6.15
C TYR A 200 2.18 26.81 -4.73
N ASN A 201 0.88 26.70 -4.45
CA ASN A 201 0.32 26.92 -3.12
C ASN A 201 0.90 25.93 -2.11
N PHE A 202 0.99 24.65 -2.48
CA PHE A 202 1.61 23.64 -1.65
C PHE A 202 3.09 23.93 -1.41
N GLY A 203 3.87 24.20 -2.44
CA GLY A 203 5.29 24.51 -2.32
C GLY A 203 5.56 25.68 -1.37
N GLU A 204 4.80 26.77 -1.51
CA GLU A 204 4.89 27.92 -0.61
C GLU A 204 4.53 27.53 0.84
N SER A 205 3.51 26.71 1.04
CA SER A 205 3.07 26.27 2.38
C SER A 205 4.13 25.46 3.12
N ILE A 206 4.98 24.73 2.41
CA ILE A 206 6.09 23.95 2.98
C ILE A 206 7.43 24.70 2.96
N GLY A 207 7.41 26.00 2.60
CA GLY A 207 8.55 26.90 2.66
C GLY A 207 9.48 26.84 1.46
N LEU A 208 9.01 26.39 0.29
CA LEU A 208 9.71 26.49 -0.98
C LEU A 208 9.36 27.81 -1.67
N SER A 209 10.33 28.40 -2.36
CA SER A 209 10.10 29.57 -3.21
C SER A 209 9.40 29.20 -4.51
N LYS A 210 8.73 30.15 -5.15
CA LYS A 210 8.13 29.96 -6.48
C LYS A 210 9.14 29.48 -7.53
N ILE A 211 10.38 29.92 -7.41
CA ILE A 211 11.46 29.53 -8.32
C ILE A 211 11.81 28.05 -8.15
N GLU A 212 11.89 27.56 -6.90
CA GLU A 212 12.15 26.14 -6.61
C GLU A 212 11.01 25.26 -7.12
N VAL A 213 9.75 25.67 -6.92
CA VAL A 213 8.58 24.95 -7.45
C VAL A 213 8.61 24.92 -8.98
N ALA A 214 8.83 26.06 -9.64
CA ALA A 214 8.92 26.13 -11.10
C ALA A 214 10.05 25.23 -11.63
N TYR A 215 11.21 25.24 -10.97
CA TYR A 215 12.34 24.39 -11.35
C TYR A 215 12.01 22.91 -11.24
N ALA A 216 11.37 22.48 -10.15
CA ALA A 216 10.96 21.11 -9.95
C ALA A 216 9.95 20.64 -11.04
N ILE A 217 9.00 21.50 -11.42
CA ILE A 217 8.04 21.21 -12.50
C ILE A 217 8.79 21.04 -13.84
N VAL A 218 9.64 21.99 -14.19
CA VAL A 218 10.40 21.95 -15.46
C VAL A 218 11.31 20.74 -15.53
N GLU A 219 12.02 20.42 -14.45
CA GLU A 219 12.88 19.23 -14.38
C GLU A 219 12.09 17.94 -14.56
N SER A 220 10.92 17.82 -13.93
CA SER A 220 10.05 16.66 -14.07
C SER A 220 9.53 16.51 -15.50
N ILE A 221 9.15 17.61 -16.15
CA ILE A 221 8.77 17.61 -17.58
C ILE A 221 9.93 17.13 -18.45
N GLN A 222 11.13 17.65 -18.23
CA GLN A 222 12.31 17.27 -19.02
C GLN A 222 12.64 15.78 -18.88
N GLN A 223 12.56 15.22 -17.67
CA GLN A 223 12.80 13.79 -17.43
C GLN A 223 11.75 12.89 -18.10
N SER A 224 10.51 13.36 -18.22
CA SER A 224 9.43 12.62 -18.89
C SER A 224 9.53 12.66 -20.42
N TYR A 225 10.20 13.67 -20.99
CA TYR A 225 10.33 13.89 -22.44
C TYR A 225 11.69 13.49 -23.02
N VAL A 226 12.55 12.78 -22.29
CA VAL A 226 13.75 12.22 -22.90
C VAL A 226 13.33 11.17 -23.94
N PRO A 227 13.42 11.46 -25.26
CA PRO A 227 13.11 10.46 -26.27
C PRO A 227 14.09 9.30 -26.10
N SER A 228 13.59 8.07 -26.11
CA SER A 228 14.47 6.92 -26.20
C SER A 228 15.30 7.04 -27.47
N LEU A 229 16.60 6.74 -27.41
CA LEU A 229 17.49 6.74 -28.58
C LEU A 229 16.93 5.89 -29.73
N ASP A 230 16.10 4.90 -29.43
CA ASP A 230 15.40 4.04 -30.40
C ASP A 230 14.34 4.79 -31.24
N ALA A 231 13.90 5.98 -30.82
CA ALA A 231 12.96 6.82 -31.59
C ALA A 231 13.66 7.73 -32.62
N ILE A 232 15.01 7.74 -32.65
CA ILE A 232 15.82 8.64 -33.50
C ILE A 232 16.54 7.86 -34.61
N CYS A 233 16.46 6.49 -34.61
CA CYS A 233 17.07 5.62 -35.65
C CYS A 233 16.07 5.15 -36.66
#